data_db14cba37d359f88fb7a2ae22da3238e
#
_entry.id   db14cba37d359f88fb7a2ae22da3238e
#
_cell.length_a   1.000
_cell.length_b   1.000
_cell.length_c   1.000
_cell.angle_alpha   90.00
_cell.angle_beta   90.00
_cell.angle_gamma   90.00
#
_symmetry.space_group_name_H-M   'P 1'
#
loop_
_entity.id
_entity.type
_entity.pdbx_description
1 polymer ?
#
loop_
_entity_poly.entity_id
_entity_poly.type
_entity_poly.pdbx_seq_one_letter_code
_entity_poly.pdbx_strand_id
1 'polypeptide(L)'
;MTQLSLSRRNFLAASAAGLAIRPWSRVLGANSDIRVAVIGVRNIGKTHLMNFPKIPGVRVVAVCDIDSDVLGQRATEFEKQFGAIRKYTDLREVMDAPDVDAVVLAVPNHWHALGTIWACQA
;
A
#
# COMPACT_ATOMS: atom_id res chain seq x y z
N MET A 1 14.54 4.86 53.93
CA MET A 1 14.91 4.00 52.75
C MET A 1 13.86 2.90 52.65
N THR A 2 12.90 3.11 51.75
CA THR A 2 11.81 2.15 51.54
C THR A 2 12.24 1.16 50.48
N GLN A 3 12.53 -0.07 50.85
CA GLN A 3 12.84 -1.14 49.88
C GLN A 3 11.55 -1.52 49.13
N LEU A 4 11.50 -1.25 47.86
CA LEU A 4 10.48 -1.78 46.95
C LEU A 4 10.73 -3.28 46.76
N SER A 5 10.01 -4.12 47.43
CA SER A 5 10.03 -5.56 47.21
C SER A 5 9.31 -5.84 45.88
N LEU A 6 10.08 -6.15 44.84
CA LEU A 6 9.57 -6.64 43.56
C LEU A 6 9.06 -8.08 43.77
N SER A 7 7.77 -8.25 44.03
CA SER A 7 7.16 -9.57 44.01
C SER A 7 7.01 -10.06 42.55
N ARG A 8 7.08 -11.39 42.35
CA ARG A 8 6.87 -12.02 41.04
C ARG A 8 5.54 -11.58 40.39
N ARG A 9 4.51 -11.33 41.20
CA ARG A 9 3.21 -10.79 40.73
C ARG A 9 3.32 -9.38 40.16
N ASN A 10 4.09 -8.50 40.80
CA ASN A 10 4.28 -7.12 40.35
C ASN A 10 5.15 -7.05 39.11
N PHE A 11 6.12 -7.97 38.94
CA PHE A 11 6.92 -8.09 37.71
C PHE A 11 6.07 -8.53 36.51
N LEU A 12 5.20 -9.53 36.71
CA LEU A 12 4.28 -10.00 35.66
C LEU A 12 3.22 -8.95 35.29
N ALA A 13 2.74 -8.17 36.25
CA ALA A 13 1.81 -7.08 35.98
C ALA A 13 2.49 -5.91 35.23
N ALA A 14 3.74 -5.58 35.55
CA ALA A 14 4.51 -4.55 34.84
C ALA A 14 4.91 -4.97 33.43
N SER A 15 5.22 -6.25 33.20
CA SER A 15 5.54 -6.76 31.85
C SER A 15 4.30 -6.83 30.93
N ALA A 16 3.10 -7.05 31.49
CA ALA A 16 1.86 -6.99 30.72
C ALA A 16 1.48 -5.55 30.27
N ALA A 17 1.87 -4.54 31.05
CA ALA A 17 1.62 -3.14 30.70
C ALA A 17 2.63 -2.58 29.67
N GLY A 18 3.82 -3.20 29.53
CA GLY A 18 4.86 -2.77 28.61
C GLY A 18 4.73 -3.32 27.18
N LEU A 19 3.93 -4.36 26.99
CA LEU A 19 3.57 -4.89 25.68
C LEU A 19 2.24 -4.28 25.21
N ALA A 20 2.20 -2.95 25.07
CA ALA A 20 1.28 -2.35 24.11
C ALA A 20 1.76 -2.80 22.73
N ILE A 21 1.45 -4.06 22.36
CA ILE A 21 1.43 -4.49 20.98
C ILE A 21 0.49 -3.48 20.33
N ARG A 22 1.05 -2.50 19.61
CA ARG A 22 0.24 -1.70 18.67
C ARG A 22 -0.50 -2.74 17.87
N PRO A 23 -1.84 -2.78 17.89
CA PRO A 23 -2.53 -3.67 17.00
C PRO A 23 -1.98 -3.35 15.62
N TRP A 24 -1.33 -4.31 14.99
CA TRP A 24 -1.09 -4.23 13.57
C TRP A 24 -2.48 -4.12 12.98
N SER A 25 -2.93 -2.89 12.79
CA SER A 25 -4.28 -2.56 12.37
C SER A 25 -4.59 -3.06 10.94
N ARG A 26 -3.69 -3.86 10.39
CA ARG A 26 -3.79 -4.54 9.12
C ARG A 26 -3.21 -5.95 9.16
N VAL A 27 -3.76 -6.79 9.98
CA VAL A 27 -3.79 -8.20 9.63
C VAL A 27 -4.77 -8.28 8.47
N LEU A 28 -4.25 -8.24 7.24
CA LEU A 28 -5.01 -8.63 6.07
C LEU A 28 -5.55 -10.03 6.41
N GLY A 29 -6.86 -10.15 6.57
CA GLY A 29 -7.48 -11.45 6.74
C GLY A 29 -7.03 -12.32 5.58
N ALA A 30 -6.75 -13.62 5.80
CA ALA A 30 -6.27 -14.55 4.78
C ALA A 30 -7.16 -14.61 3.51
N ASN A 31 -8.33 -13.96 3.54
CA ASN A 31 -9.31 -13.86 2.47
C ASN A 31 -9.48 -12.44 1.90
N SER A 32 -8.64 -11.46 2.28
CA SER A 32 -8.72 -10.10 1.76
C SER A 32 -7.86 -9.96 0.51
N ASP A 33 -8.40 -9.35 -0.55
CA ASP A 33 -7.61 -9.03 -1.73
C ASP A 33 -6.46 -8.10 -1.38
N ILE A 34 -5.31 -8.32 -2.01
CA ILE A 34 -4.18 -7.38 -1.97
C ILE A 34 -4.55 -6.18 -2.85
N ARG A 35 -4.62 -5.00 -2.25
CA ARG A 35 -4.98 -3.75 -2.93
C ARG A 35 -3.73 -3.11 -3.51
N VAL A 36 -3.66 -3.09 -4.83
CA VAL A 36 -2.48 -2.67 -5.59
C VAL A 36 -2.70 -1.31 -6.23
N ALA A 37 -1.70 -0.45 -6.19
CA ALA A 37 -1.62 0.75 -7.02
C ALA A 37 -0.55 0.59 -8.11
N VAL A 38 -0.86 1.01 -9.34
CA VAL A 38 0.08 1.00 -10.47
C VAL A 38 0.55 2.42 -10.73
N ILE A 39 1.86 2.64 -10.61
CA ILE A 39 2.53 3.94 -10.79
C ILE A 39 3.34 3.91 -12.08
N GLY A 40 2.99 4.81 -13.01
CA GLY A 40 3.44 4.80 -14.39
C GLY A 40 2.57 3.88 -15.24
N VAL A 41 1.75 4.44 -16.14
CA VAL A 41 0.74 3.66 -16.89
C VAL A 41 0.93 3.70 -18.40
N ARG A 42 2.15 4.04 -18.84
CA ARG A 42 2.56 3.82 -20.22
C ARG A 42 3.00 2.37 -20.42
N ASN A 43 3.39 1.98 -21.57
CA ASN A 43 4.01 0.69 -21.94
C ASN A 43 3.74 -0.48 -20.95
N ILE A 44 4.76 -0.86 -20.18
CA ILE A 44 4.68 -1.99 -19.23
C ILE A 44 3.66 -1.76 -18.11
N GLY A 45 3.52 -0.51 -17.65
CA GLY A 45 2.54 -0.17 -16.61
C GLY A 45 1.10 -0.39 -17.09
N LYS A 46 0.78 -0.11 -18.36
CA LYS A 46 -0.51 -0.49 -18.96
C LYS A 46 -0.73 -2.01 -18.88
N THR A 47 0.29 -2.77 -19.21
CA THR A 47 0.23 -4.23 -19.18
C THR A 47 -0.08 -4.73 -17.76
N HIS A 48 0.60 -4.17 -16.74
CA HIS A 48 0.33 -4.50 -15.34
C HIS A 48 -1.08 -4.10 -14.92
N LEU A 49 -1.49 -2.87 -15.26
CA LEU A 49 -2.83 -2.35 -14.95
C LEU A 49 -3.95 -3.27 -15.45
N MET A 50 -3.80 -3.84 -16.65
CA MET A 50 -4.82 -4.69 -17.27
C MET A 50 -4.74 -6.17 -16.90
N ASN A 51 -3.62 -6.64 -16.36
CA ASN A 51 -3.42 -8.04 -16.03
C ASN A 51 -3.57 -8.35 -14.54
N PHE A 52 -3.19 -7.46 -13.64
CA PHE A 52 -3.33 -7.71 -12.20
C PHE A 52 -4.76 -7.99 -11.75
N PRO A 53 -5.81 -7.33 -12.27
CA PRO A 53 -7.19 -7.66 -11.88
C PRO A 53 -7.62 -9.09 -12.23
N LYS A 54 -6.88 -9.77 -13.11
CA LYS A 54 -7.16 -11.16 -13.52
C LYS A 54 -6.54 -12.17 -12.55
N ILE A 55 -5.70 -11.72 -11.61
CA ILE A 55 -5.03 -12.59 -10.63
C ILE A 55 -5.96 -12.74 -9.42
N PRO A 56 -6.35 -13.96 -9.03
CA PRO A 56 -7.16 -14.17 -7.84
C PRO A 56 -6.49 -13.57 -6.59
N GLY A 57 -7.27 -12.84 -5.76
CA GLY A 57 -6.76 -12.20 -4.56
C GLY A 57 -5.99 -10.90 -4.80
N VAL A 58 -6.02 -10.35 -6.02
CA VAL A 58 -5.42 -9.04 -6.35
C VAL A 58 -6.50 -8.10 -6.85
N ARG A 59 -6.52 -6.89 -6.30
CA ARG A 59 -7.42 -5.82 -6.72
C ARG A 59 -6.64 -4.53 -6.97
N VAL A 60 -6.70 -4.03 -8.19
CA VAL A 60 -6.13 -2.72 -8.52
C VAL A 60 -7.10 -1.63 -8.07
N VAL A 61 -6.66 -0.78 -7.13
CA VAL A 61 -7.49 0.24 -6.49
C VAL A 61 -7.11 1.66 -6.88
N ALA A 62 -5.89 1.84 -7.39
CA ALA A 62 -5.38 3.16 -7.75
C ALA A 62 -4.42 3.09 -8.94
N VAL A 63 -4.34 4.20 -9.65
CA VAL A 63 -3.45 4.41 -10.78
C VAL A 63 -2.82 5.79 -10.66
N CYS A 64 -1.53 5.89 -11.00
CA CYS A 64 -0.79 7.15 -10.94
C CYS A 64 0.07 7.34 -12.19
N ASP A 65 -0.02 8.53 -12.75
CA ASP A 65 0.91 8.99 -13.81
C ASP A 65 1.00 10.52 -13.76
N ILE A 66 2.19 11.08 -13.96
CA ILE A 66 2.38 12.54 -13.99
C ILE A 66 1.69 13.18 -15.21
N ASP A 67 1.50 12.42 -16.26
CA ASP A 67 0.79 12.86 -17.47
C ASP A 67 -0.73 12.62 -17.27
N SER A 68 -1.46 13.71 -17.05
CA SER A 68 -2.89 13.67 -16.81
C SER A 68 -3.71 13.10 -17.96
N ASP A 69 -3.27 13.28 -19.21
CA ASP A 69 -3.98 12.80 -20.38
C ASP A 69 -3.85 11.27 -20.50
N VAL A 70 -2.63 10.77 -20.31
CA VAL A 70 -2.36 9.33 -20.28
C VAL A 70 -3.09 8.69 -19.10
N LEU A 71 -3.04 9.31 -17.92
CA LEU A 71 -3.75 8.85 -16.73
C LEU A 71 -5.27 8.74 -16.99
N GLY A 72 -5.87 9.78 -17.55
CA GLY A 72 -7.29 9.81 -17.88
C GLY A 72 -7.70 8.72 -18.88
N GLN A 73 -6.92 8.54 -19.95
CA GLN A 73 -7.15 7.49 -20.95
C GLN A 73 -7.09 6.09 -20.33
N ARG A 74 -6.05 5.82 -19.53
CA ARG A 74 -5.84 4.49 -18.92
C ARG A 74 -6.87 4.18 -17.84
N ALA A 75 -7.24 5.16 -17.04
CA ALA A 75 -8.31 5.00 -16.07
C ALA A 75 -9.65 4.69 -16.76
N THR A 76 -10.01 5.42 -17.80
CA THR A 76 -11.23 5.16 -18.58
C THR A 76 -11.23 3.76 -19.22
N GLU A 77 -10.09 3.33 -19.76
CA GLU A 77 -9.91 1.98 -20.32
C GLU A 77 -10.11 0.89 -19.25
N PHE A 78 -9.55 1.11 -18.07
CA PHE A 78 -9.69 0.21 -16.93
C PHE A 78 -11.13 0.16 -16.40
N GLU A 79 -11.74 1.31 -16.20
CA GLU A 79 -13.08 1.44 -15.62
C GLU A 79 -14.16 0.73 -16.45
N LYS A 80 -13.99 0.66 -17.76
CA LYS A 80 -14.90 -0.07 -18.67
C LYS A 80 -14.91 -1.58 -18.43
N GLN A 81 -13.83 -2.14 -17.87
CA GLN A 81 -13.66 -3.59 -17.72
C GLN A 81 -13.74 -4.04 -16.26
N PHE A 82 -13.25 -3.24 -15.33
CA PHE A 82 -12.99 -3.65 -13.95
C PHE A 82 -13.69 -2.77 -12.91
N GLY A 83 -14.31 -1.66 -13.31
CA GLY A 83 -14.97 -0.73 -12.41
C GLY A 83 -14.08 0.43 -11.96
N ALA A 84 -14.60 1.25 -11.05
CA ALA A 84 -13.98 2.51 -10.63
C ALA A 84 -12.57 2.35 -10.09
N ILE A 85 -11.69 3.30 -10.44
CA ILE A 85 -10.30 3.37 -9.99
C ILE A 85 -9.95 4.79 -9.56
N ARG A 86 -9.16 4.94 -8.50
CA ARG A 86 -8.65 6.25 -8.09
C ARG A 86 -7.46 6.67 -8.93
N LYS A 87 -7.38 7.97 -9.20
CA LYS A 87 -6.37 8.60 -10.05
C LYS A 87 -5.53 9.56 -9.23
N TYR A 88 -4.22 9.45 -9.36
CA TYR A 88 -3.24 10.32 -8.72
C TYR A 88 -2.23 10.83 -9.75
N THR A 89 -1.80 12.07 -9.62
CA THR A 89 -0.72 12.65 -10.44
C THR A 89 0.61 12.69 -9.69
N ASP A 90 0.59 12.55 -8.37
CA ASP A 90 1.76 12.48 -7.52
C ASP A 90 1.84 11.12 -6.83
N LEU A 91 2.96 10.44 -7.00
CA LEU A 91 3.16 9.10 -6.41
C LEU A 91 3.21 9.13 -4.87
N ARG A 92 3.52 10.29 -4.25
CA ARG A 92 3.50 10.44 -2.79
C ARG A 92 2.09 10.30 -2.23
N GLU A 93 1.09 10.83 -2.91
CA GLU A 93 -0.31 10.68 -2.51
C GLU A 93 -0.75 9.20 -2.53
N VAL A 94 -0.18 8.40 -3.43
CA VAL A 94 -0.42 6.94 -3.45
C VAL A 94 0.17 6.28 -2.23
N MET A 95 1.38 6.71 -1.78
CA MET A 95 2.05 6.15 -0.61
C MET A 95 1.28 6.46 0.69
N ASP A 96 0.62 7.62 0.75
CA ASP A 96 -0.19 8.04 1.90
C ASP A 96 -1.60 7.42 1.89
N ALA A 97 -1.99 6.75 0.81
CA ALA A 97 -3.32 6.19 0.66
C ALA A 97 -3.56 4.96 1.58
N PRO A 98 -4.50 5.03 2.54
CA PRO A 98 -4.66 4.01 3.58
C PRO A 98 -5.21 2.68 3.07
N ASP A 99 -5.67 2.61 1.86
CA ASP A 99 -6.26 1.42 1.23
C ASP A 99 -5.40 0.87 0.07
N VAL A 100 -4.12 1.21 0.03
CA VAL A 100 -3.10 0.60 -0.83
C VAL A 100 -2.21 -0.30 0.03
N ASP A 101 -2.08 -1.56 -0.35
CA ASP A 101 -1.26 -2.54 0.35
C ASP A 101 0.08 -2.78 -0.36
N ALA A 102 0.09 -2.60 -1.68
CA ALA A 102 1.28 -2.76 -2.51
C ALA A 102 1.29 -1.78 -3.68
N VAL A 103 2.47 -1.42 -4.14
CA VAL A 103 2.67 -0.57 -5.31
C VAL A 103 3.50 -1.26 -6.38
N VAL A 104 3.17 -1.00 -7.62
CA VAL A 104 3.93 -1.41 -8.79
C VAL A 104 4.53 -0.17 -9.43
N LEU A 105 5.85 -0.09 -9.44
CA LEU A 105 6.60 1.03 -10.01
C LEU A 105 7.00 0.70 -11.46
N ALA A 106 6.24 1.18 -12.41
CA ALA A 106 6.52 1.09 -13.85
C ALA A 106 6.98 2.44 -14.42
N VAL A 107 7.86 3.09 -13.68
CA VAL A 107 8.40 4.43 -13.91
C VAL A 107 9.78 4.35 -14.60
N PRO A 108 10.32 5.46 -15.13
CA PRO A 108 11.69 5.51 -15.63
C PRO A 108 12.72 5.15 -14.54
N ASN A 109 13.85 4.56 -14.95
CA ASN A 109 14.86 3.96 -14.06
C ASN A 109 15.33 4.87 -12.92
N HIS A 110 15.48 6.15 -13.14
CA HIS A 110 15.93 7.11 -12.11
C HIS A 110 14.92 7.32 -10.97
N TRP A 111 13.65 6.95 -11.16
CA TRP A 111 12.61 7.02 -10.13
C TRP A 111 12.48 5.75 -9.29
N HIS A 112 13.03 4.61 -9.74
CA HIS A 112 12.86 3.34 -9.05
C HIS A 112 13.42 3.35 -7.62
N ALA A 113 14.64 3.87 -7.43
CA ALA A 113 15.27 3.89 -6.11
C ALA A 113 14.43 4.71 -5.11
N LEU A 114 14.10 5.95 -5.46
CA LEU A 114 13.36 6.86 -4.60
C LEU A 114 11.92 6.35 -4.33
N GLY A 115 11.23 5.92 -5.38
CA GLY A 115 9.88 5.37 -5.26
C GLY A 115 9.83 4.12 -4.39
N THR A 116 10.83 3.23 -4.48
CA THR A 116 10.93 2.04 -3.63
C THR A 116 11.18 2.41 -2.17
N ILE A 117 12.07 3.36 -1.90
CA ILE A 117 12.34 3.83 -0.53
C ILE A 117 11.05 4.39 0.09
N TRP A 118 10.34 5.26 -0.60
CA TRP A 118 9.09 5.84 -0.11
C TRP A 118 8.02 4.78 0.13
N ALA A 119 7.87 3.82 -0.79
CA ALA A 119 6.93 2.71 -0.62
C ALA A 119 7.23 1.86 0.63
N CYS A 120 8.51 1.58 0.90
CA CYS A 120 8.92 0.83 2.10
C CYS A 120 8.75 1.61 3.40
N GLN A 121 8.81 2.95 3.35
CA GLN A 121 8.61 3.81 4.53
C GLN A 121 7.12 3.99 4.87
N ALA A 122 6.25 3.92 3.88
CA ALA A 122 4.80 4.06 4.03
C ALA A 122 4.13 2.81 4.60
#